data_05c571f42949537f5b34175a3dc8f2c4
#
_entry.id   05c571f42949537f5b34175a3dc8f2c4
#
_cell.length_a   1.000
_cell.length_b   1.000
_cell.length_c   1.000
_cell.angle_alpha   90.00
_cell.angle_beta   90.00
_cell.angle_gamma   90.00
#
_symmetry.space_group_name_H-M   'P 1'
#
loop_
_entity.id
_entity.type
_entity.pdbx_description
1 polymer ?
#
loop_
_entity_poly.entity_id
_entity_poly.type
_entity_poly.pdbx_seq_one_letter_code
_entity_poly.pdbx_strand_id
1 'polypeptide(L)'
;MSYVLIFMSATSENNKRIAKNTLFLYMRMLLIMGVTLYTSRIVLQVLGVEDFGIYNVVGGVVAMFAMFSGSLSSAISRFITFELGKNDKDQLRKVFSSSLFIQFFLAIVICFLLEIVGIWFLNNKMNIPEERMLAANWVLQCSIITFILNVISIPYNAVIISHEHMKAYAYISVMD
;
A
#
# COMPACT_ATOMS: atom_id res chain seq x y z
N MET A 1 -37.96 18.75 22.22
CA MET A 1 -38.29 18.24 20.89
C MET A 1 -37.26 18.67 19.83
N SER A 2 -36.73 19.91 19.85
CA SER A 2 -35.75 20.44 18.90
C SER A 2 -34.39 19.71 18.93
N TYR A 3 -33.85 19.36 20.11
CA TYR A 3 -32.57 18.69 20.26
C TYR A 3 -32.52 17.26 19.67
N VAL A 4 -33.63 16.53 19.75
CA VAL A 4 -33.72 15.16 19.20
C VAL A 4 -33.73 15.18 17.70
N LEU A 5 -34.38 16.16 17.06
CA LEU A 5 -34.41 16.34 15.61
C LEU A 5 -33.03 16.73 15.05
N ILE A 6 -32.28 17.58 15.76
CA ILE A 6 -30.90 17.95 15.39
C ILE A 6 -29.97 16.74 15.47
N PHE A 7 -30.11 15.92 16.55
CA PHE A 7 -29.29 14.71 16.70
C PHE A 7 -29.61 13.66 15.64
N MET A 8 -30.87 13.46 15.29
CA MET A 8 -31.28 12.54 14.22
C MET A 8 -30.83 13.03 12.83
N SER A 9 -30.86 14.32 12.57
CA SER A 9 -30.36 14.91 11.32
C SER A 9 -28.84 14.72 11.16
N ALA A 10 -28.07 15.02 12.22
CA ALA A 10 -26.61 14.83 12.20
C ALA A 10 -26.22 13.35 12.02
N THR A 11 -26.95 12.43 12.63
CA THR A 11 -26.73 10.98 12.46
C THR A 11 -27.04 10.52 11.04
N SER A 12 -28.11 11.05 10.43
CA SER A 12 -28.49 10.72 9.03
C SER A 12 -27.44 11.21 8.02
N GLU A 13 -26.90 12.41 8.18
CA GLU A 13 -25.84 12.93 7.31
C GLU A 13 -24.53 12.16 7.45
N ASN A 14 -24.14 11.82 8.68
CA ASN A 14 -22.97 10.97 8.94
C ASN A 14 -23.13 9.59 8.30
N ASN A 15 -24.30 8.98 8.41
CA ASN A 15 -24.55 7.67 7.79
C ASN A 15 -24.47 7.72 6.27
N LYS A 16 -25.00 8.79 5.64
CA LYS A 16 -24.86 9.00 4.19
C LYS A 16 -23.42 9.18 3.77
N ARG A 17 -22.61 9.92 4.54
CA ARG A 17 -21.18 10.12 4.28
C ARG A 17 -20.42 8.80 4.39
N ILE A 18 -20.66 8.03 5.44
CA ILE A 18 -20.07 6.70 5.64
C ILE A 18 -20.45 5.76 4.49
N ALA A 19 -21.75 5.67 4.15
CA ALA A 19 -22.21 4.82 3.06
C ALA A 19 -21.56 5.19 1.71
N LYS A 20 -21.45 6.48 1.42
CA LYS A 20 -20.79 6.96 0.20
C LYS A 20 -19.30 6.62 0.17
N ASN A 21 -18.59 6.81 1.26
CA ASN A 21 -17.17 6.47 1.38
C ASN A 21 -16.95 4.96 1.21
N THR A 22 -17.80 4.15 1.85
CA THR A 22 -17.79 2.70 1.72
C THR A 22 -18.04 2.25 0.28
N LEU A 23 -19.01 2.86 -0.41
CA LEU A 23 -19.29 2.57 -1.82
C LEU A 23 -18.08 2.85 -2.71
N PHE A 24 -17.38 3.98 -2.51
CA PHE A 24 -16.15 4.28 -3.26
C PHE A 24 -15.05 3.24 -3.01
N LEU A 25 -14.89 2.78 -1.76
CA LEU A 25 -13.93 1.72 -1.45
C LEU A 25 -14.27 0.39 -2.12
N TYR A 26 -15.54 -0.01 -2.14
CA TYR A 26 -15.97 -1.22 -2.86
C TYR A 26 -15.77 -1.11 -4.37
N MET A 27 -16.16 0.01 -4.97
CA MET A 27 -15.93 0.25 -6.41
C MET A 27 -14.45 0.17 -6.77
N ARG A 28 -13.59 0.78 -5.94
CA ARG A 28 -12.13 0.66 -6.08
C ARG A 28 -11.67 -0.79 -6.02
N MET A 29 -12.11 -1.57 -5.01
CA MET A 29 -11.73 -2.98 -4.87
C MET A 29 -12.13 -3.80 -6.08
N LEU A 30 -13.33 -3.62 -6.59
CA LEU A 30 -13.82 -4.32 -7.78
C LEU A 30 -13.02 -3.95 -9.03
N LEU A 31 -12.69 -2.67 -9.23
CA LEU A 31 -11.88 -2.22 -10.36
C LEU A 31 -10.46 -2.81 -10.29
N ILE A 32 -9.79 -2.71 -9.14
CA ILE A 32 -8.45 -3.28 -8.95
C ILE A 32 -8.47 -4.79 -9.16
N MET A 33 -9.46 -5.50 -8.62
CA MET A 33 -9.61 -6.94 -8.81
C MET A 33 -9.80 -7.30 -10.29
N GLY A 34 -10.64 -6.57 -11.02
CA GLY A 34 -10.84 -6.76 -12.46
C GLY A 34 -9.57 -6.54 -13.27
N VAL A 35 -8.86 -5.44 -13.00
CA VAL A 35 -7.58 -5.13 -13.66
C VAL A 35 -6.54 -6.21 -13.34
N THR A 36 -6.40 -6.61 -12.07
CA THR A 36 -5.43 -7.63 -11.65
C THR A 36 -5.69 -8.97 -12.33
N LEU A 37 -6.95 -9.42 -12.40
CA LEU A 37 -7.30 -10.67 -13.08
C LEU A 37 -6.99 -10.61 -14.58
N TYR A 38 -7.32 -9.49 -15.23
CA TYR A 38 -7.02 -9.27 -16.64
C TYR A 38 -5.52 -9.23 -16.91
N THR A 39 -4.78 -8.47 -16.12
CA THR A 39 -3.32 -8.34 -16.23
C THR A 39 -2.63 -9.67 -15.98
N SER A 40 -3.01 -10.42 -14.94
CA SER A 40 -2.43 -11.73 -14.64
C SER A 40 -2.59 -12.71 -15.80
N ARG A 41 -3.74 -12.67 -16.48
CA ARG A 41 -3.99 -13.50 -17.67
C ARG A 41 -3.04 -13.14 -18.82
N ILE A 42 -2.88 -11.84 -19.11
CA ILE A 42 -1.99 -11.38 -20.18
C ILE A 42 -0.55 -11.73 -19.87
N VAL A 43 -0.10 -11.44 -18.65
CA VAL A 43 1.27 -11.73 -18.20
C VAL A 43 1.58 -13.22 -18.32
N LEU A 44 0.65 -14.09 -17.89
CA LEU A 44 0.80 -15.55 -18.01
C LEU A 44 0.88 -15.99 -19.50
N GLN A 45 0.09 -15.38 -20.37
CA GLN A 45 0.11 -15.71 -21.81
C GLN A 45 1.40 -15.28 -22.51
N VAL A 46 1.97 -14.13 -22.11
CA VAL A 46 3.16 -13.57 -22.72
C VAL A 46 4.44 -14.21 -22.16
N LEU A 47 4.54 -14.36 -20.86
CA LEU A 47 5.73 -14.92 -20.20
C LEU A 47 5.77 -16.47 -20.26
N GLY A 48 4.61 -17.12 -20.36
CA GLY A 48 4.51 -18.58 -20.14
C GLY A 48 4.54 -18.95 -18.66
N VAL A 49 4.33 -20.24 -18.39
CA VAL A 49 4.15 -20.75 -17.02
C VAL A 49 5.43 -20.62 -16.21
N GLU A 50 6.59 -20.88 -16.80
CA GLU A 50 7.88 -20.89 -16.09
C GLU A 50 8.29 -19.49 -15.64
N ASP A 51 8.29 -18.51 -16.54
CA ASP A 51 8.68 -17.12 -16.22
C ASP A 51 7.66 -16.43 -15.33
N PHE A 52 6.37 -16.74 -15.52
CA PHE A 52 5.32 -16.30 -14.61
C PHE A 52 5.50 -16.88 -13.20
N GLY A 53 5.94 -18.15 -13.10
CA GLY A 53 6.31 -18.78 -11.82
C GLY A 53 7.45 -18.05 -11.13
N ILE A 54 8.55 -17.77 -11.84
CA ILE A 54 9.70 -17.01 -11.32
C ILE A 54 9.26 -15.63 -10.84
N TYR A 55 8.49 -14.90 -11.66
CA TYR A 55 7.95 -13.58 -11.33
C TYR A 55 7.14 -13.61 -10.02
N ASN A 56 6.23 -14.57 -9.84
CA ASN A 56 5.41 -14.67 -8.65
C ASN A 56 6.21 -15.05 -7.40
N VAL A 57 7.18 -15.95 -7.52
CA VAL A 57 7.99 -16.35 -6.37
C VAL A 57 8.90 -15.21 -5.92
N VAL A 58 9.56 -14.53 -6.85
CA VAL A 58 10.42 -13.37 -6.56
C VAL A 58 9.59 -12.23 -5.94
N GLY A 59 8.45 -11.89 -6.56
CA GLY A 59 7.52 -10.91 -6.01
C GLY A 59 6.96 -11.31 -4.64
N GLY A 60 6.74 -12.61 -4.42
CA GLY A 60 6.29 -13.17 -3.15
C GLY A 60 7.26 -12.93 -2.00
N VAL A 61 8.57 -13.03 -2.24
CA VAL A 61 9.60 -12.70 -1.23
C VAL A 61 9.46 -11.24 -0.79
N VAL A 62 9.29 -10.33 -1.73
CA VAL A 62 9.09 -8.89 -1.43
C VAL A 62 7.75 -8.67 -0.73
N ALA A 63 6.68 -9.36 -1.15
CA ALA A 63 5.36 -9.24 -0.57
C ALA A 63 5.29 -9.66 0.91
N MET A 64 6.16 -10.56 1.38
CA MET A 64 6.26 -10.92 2.80
C MET A 64 6.58 -9.70 3.68
N PHE A 65 7.38 -8.77 3.18
CA PHE A 65 7.71 -7.52 3.88
C PHE A 65 6.57 -6.50 3.85
N ALA A 66 5.62 -6.62 2.94
CA ALA A 66 4.46 -5.73 2.86
C ALA A 66 3.53 -5.84 4.09
N MET A 67 3.57 -6.94 4.84
CA MET A 67 2.83 -7.10 6.10
C MET A 67 3.22 -6.04 7.14
N PHE A 68 4.50 -5.65 7.18
CA PHE A 68 4.97 -4.58 8.08
C PHE A 68 4.38 -3.22 7.70
N SER A 69 4.19 -2.96 6.41
CA SER A 69 3.63 -1.70 5.91
C SER A 69 2.20 -1.44 6.40
N GLY A 70 1.36 -2.47 6.47
CA GLY A 70 -0.01 -2.37 6.97
C GLY A 70 -0.09 -1.94 8.43
N SER A 71 0.73 -2.54 9.28
CA SER A 71 0.80 -2.20 10.71
C SER A 71 1.28 -0.76 10.93
N LEU A 72 2.29 -0.34 10.18
CA LEU A 72 2.82 1.03 10.23
C LEU A 72 1.80 2.06 9.74
N SER A 73 1.11 1.77 8.64
CA SER A 73 0.04 2.63 8.13
C SER A 73 -1.05 2.86 9.16
N SER A 74 -1.50 1.80 9.84
CA SER A 74 -2.50 1.89 10.89
C SER A 74 -2.04 2.73 12.07
N ALA A 75 -0.79 2.57 12.51
CA ALA A 75 -0.21 3.35 13.59
C ALA A 75 -0.14 4.85 13.22
N ILE A 76 0.41 5.17 12.05
CA ILE A 76 0.53 6.55 11.57
C ILE A 76 -0.85 7.21 11.43
N SER A 77 -1.82 6.50 10.84
CA SER A 77 -3.19 7.02 10.71
C SER A 77 -3.82 7.36 12.05
N ARG A 78 -3.61 6.52 13.08
CA ARG A 78 -4.11 6.79 14.43
C ARG A 78 -3.52 8.05 15.04
N PHE A 79 -2.19 8.25 14.94
CA PHE A 79 -1.54 9.45 15.46
C PHE A 79 -1.99 10.71 14.72
N ILE A 80 -2.08 10.67 13.38
CA ILE A 80 -2.55 11.79 12.57
C ILE A 80 -4.01 12.14 12.93
N THR A 81 -4.90 11.13 13.01
CA THR A 81 -6.30 11.34 13.36
C THR A 81 -6.47 11.95 14.77
N PHE A 82 -5.63 11.51 15.71
CA PHE A 82 -5.65 12.03 17.08
C PHE A 82 -5.26 13.52 17.14
N GLU A 83 -4.16 13.90 16.47
CA GLU A 83 -3.73 15.30 16.43
C GLU A 83 -4.66 16.19 15.60
N LEU A 84 -5.28 15.61 14.58
CA LEU A 84 -6.34 16.30 13.81
C LEU A 84 -7.55 16.64 14.69
N GLY A 85 -7.95 15.69 15.58
CA GLY A 85 -9.03 15.91 16.52
C GLY A 85 -8.74 16.97 17.58
N LYS A 86 -7.47 17.19 17.93
CA LYS A 86 -7.03 18.26 18.83
C LYS A 86 -6.95 19.64 18.13
N ASN A 87 -7.00 19.68 16.81
CA ASN A 87 -6.83 20.88 15.98
C ASN A 87 -5.47 21.57 16.17
N ASP A 88 -4.43 20.82 16.59
CA ASP A 88 -3.07 21.31 16.77
C ASP A 88 -2.25 21.08 15.49
N LYS A 89 -2.17 22.12 14.68
CA LYS A 89 -1.47 22.06 13.37
C LYS A 89 0.03 21.88 13.51
N ASP A 90 0.63 22.38 14.57
CA ASP A 90 2.09 22.29 14.79
C ASP A 90 2.48 20.86 15.19
N GLN A 91 1.70 20.23 16.05
CA GLN A 91 1.90 18.83 16.40
C GLN A 91 1.60 17.90 15.23
N LEU A 92 0.54 18.16 14.47
CA LEU A 92 0.23 17.41 13.24
C LEU A 92 1.41 17.42 12.26
N ARG A 93 2.02 18.60 12.04
CA ARG A 93 3.20 18.73 11.17
C ARG A 93 4.40 17.96 11.69
N LYS A 94 4.64 17.99 13.01
CA LYS A 94 5.72 17.22 13.64
C LYS A 94 5.51 15.72 13.49
N VAL A 95 4.30 15.22 13.78
CA VAL A 95 3.95 13.81 13.62
C VAL A 95 4.15 13.35 12.18
N PHE A 96 3.67 14.14 11.20
CA PHE A 96 3.85 13.83 9.79
C PHE A 96 5.32 13.79 9.38
N SER A 97 6.11 14.81 9.75
CA SER A 97 7.54 14.87 9.44
C SER A 97 8.32 13.72 10.09
N SER A 98 8.03 13.41 11.35
CA SER A 98 8.65 12.28 12.05
C SER A 98 8.28 10.95 11.40
N SER A 99 7.03 10.79 10.96
CA SER A 99 6.58 9.58 10.24
C SER A 99 7.32 9.40 8.93
N LEU A 100 7.52 10.47 8.16
CA LEU A 100 8.31 10.43 6.92
C LEU A 100 9.75 10.00 7.18
N PHE A 101 10.40 10.58 8.21
CA PHE A 101 11.78 10.24 8.55
C PHE A 101 11.92 8.77 8.97
N ILE A 102 11.01 8.29 9.83
CA ILE A 102 10.98 6.88 10.26
C ILE A 102 10.77 5.95 9.06
N GLN A 103 9.83 6.29 8.15
CA GLN A 103 9.57 5.47 6.97
C GLN A 103 10.74 5.43 6.00
N PHE A 104 11.41 6.56 5.80
CA PHE A 104 12.61 6.61 4.97
C PHE A 104 13.74 5.74 5.53
N PHE A 105 14.01 5.84 6.83
CA PHE A 105 14.99 4.99 7.48
C PHE A 105 14.63 3.50 7.40
N LEU A 106 13.36 3.18 7.66
CA LEU A 106 12.85 1.81 7.57
C LEU A 106 12.96 1.26 6.14
N ALA A 107 12.64 2.07 5.12
CA ALA A 107 12.78 1.69 3.72
C ALA A 107 14.22 1.31 3.37
N ILE A 108 15.21 2.06 3.88
CA ILE A 108 16.64 1.75 3.69
C ILE A 108 16.98 0.41 4.34
N VAL A 109 16.58 0.19 5.60
CA VAL A 109 16.85 -1.06 6.33
C VAL A 109 16.23 -2.26 5.60
N ILE A 110 14.96 -2.15 5.19
CA ILE A 110 14.28 -3.23 4.47
C ILE A 110 14.91 -3.44 3.09
N CYS A 111 15.32 -2.40 2.40
CA CYS A 111 16.04 -2.51 1.13
C CYS A 111 17.28 -3.37 1.27
N PHE A 112 18.12 -3.10 2.27
CA PHE A 112 19.31 -3.92 2.56
C PHE A 112 18.96 -5.37 2.87
N LEU A 113 17.92 -5.60 3.67
CA LEU A 113 17.47 -6.96 3.98
C LEU A 113 16.94 -7.69 2.75
N LEU A 114 16.16 -7.02 1.90
CA LEU A 114 15.62 -7.58 0.66
C LEU A 114 16.73 -7.90 -0.34
N GLU A 115 17.76 -7.07 -0.46
CA GLU A 115 18.92 -7.35 -1.30
C GLU A 115 19.65 -8.62 -0.82
N ILE A 116 19.99 -8.70 0.47
CA ILE A 116 20.72 -9.85 1.02
C ILE A 116 19.86 -11.11 0.90
N VAL A 117 18.62 -11.07 1.38
CA VAL A 117 17.73 -12.25 1.40
C VAL A 117 17.30 -12.62 -0.02
N GLY A 118 16.96 -11.65 -0.86
CA GLY A 118 16.50 -11.87 -2.22
C GLY A 118 17.56 -12.50 -3.10
N ILE A 119 18.78 -11.94 -3.10
CA ILE A 119 19.90 -12.48 -3.88
C ILE A 119 20.30 -13.87 -3.36
N TRP A 120 20.37 -14.05 -2.04
CA TRP A 120 20.64 -15.37 -1.44
C TRP A 120 19.57 -16.40 -1.85
N PHE A 121 18.30 -16.02 -1.82
CA PHE A 121 17.19 -16.90 -2.18
C PHE A 121 17.24 -17.29 -3.66
N LEU A 122 17.46 -16.35 -4.56
CA LEU A 122 17.58 -16.60 -5.99
C LEU A 122 18.71 -17.58 -6.30
N ASN A 123 19.89 -17.39 -5.68
CA ASN A 123 21.07 -18.18 -6.00
C ASN A 123 21.12 -19.54 -5.33
N ASN A 124 20.48 -19.73 -4.14
CA ASN A 124 20.65 -20.94 -3.33
C ASN A 124 19.38 -21.80 -3.21
N LYS A 125 18.20 -21.22 -3.41
CA LYS A 125 16.92 -21.91 -3.18
C LYS A 125 16.09 -22.11 -4.43
N MET A 126 16.29 -21.28 -5.45
CA MET A 126 15.55 -21.41 -6.70
C MET A 126 16.40 -22.17 -7.73
N ASN A 127 15.74 -23.09 -8.43
CA ASN A 127 16.35 -23.81 -9.54
C ASN A 127 15.99 -23.08 -10.86
N ILE A 128 16.67 -21.94 -11.10
CA ILE A 128 16.44 -21.09 -12.28
C ILE A 128 17.50 -21.42 -13.33
N PRO A 129 17.12 -21.66 -14.59
CA PRO A 129 18.08 -21.81 -15.69
C PRO A 129 18.98 -20.56 -15.79
N GLU A 130 20.27 -20.77 -16.09
CA GLU A 130 21.26 -19.67 -16.14
C GLU A 130 20.86 -18.55 -17.09
N GLU A 131 20.23 -18.90 -18.22
CA GLU A 131 19.73 -17.95 -19.22
C GLU A 131 18.66 -16.98 -18.65
N ARG A 132 17.92 -17.39 -17.62
CA ARG A 132 16.84 -16.62 -16.99
C ARG A 132 17.23 -15.94 -15.69
N MET A 133 18.41 -16.24 -15.16
CA MET A 133 18.90 -15.68 -13.88
C MET A 133 18.99 -14.14 -13.95
N LEU A 134 19.43 -13.60 -15.09
CA LEU A 134 19.51 -12.17 -15.29
C LEU A 134 18.13 -11.50 -15.25
N ALA A 135 17.12 -12.11 -15.88
CA ALA A 135 15.75 -11.62 -15.85
C ALA A 135 15.16 -11.68 -14.43
N ALA A 136 15.40 -12.76 -13.68
CA ALA A 136 14.96 -12.91 -12.29
C ALA A 136 15.57 -11.83 -11.38
N ASN A 137 16.84 -11.50 -11.56
CA ASN A 137 17.48 -10.39 -10.82
C ASN A 137 16.83 -9.03 -11.14
N TRP A 138 16.53 -8.75 -12.42
CA TRP A 138 15.82 -7.53 -12.79
C TRP A 138 14.43 -7.44 -12.16
N VAL A 139 13.70 -8.55 -12.14
CA VAL A 139 12.38 -8.63 -11.47
C VAL A 139 12.53 -8.34 -9.98
N LEU A 140 13.55 -8.90 -9.32
CA LEU A 140 13.82 -8.62 -7.90
C LEU A 140 14.08 -7.13 -7.67
N GLN A 141 14.97 -6.50 -8.45
CA GLN A 141 15.29 -5.08 -8.31
C GLN A 141 14.07 -4.17 -8.54
N CYS A 142 13.30 -4.42 -9.58
CA CYS A 142 12.07 -3.68 -9.83
C CYS A 142 11.04 -3.85 -8.69
N SER A 143 10.93 -5.06 -8.14
CA SER A 143 10.04 -5.33 -7.01
C SER A 143 10.48 -4.61 -5.73
N ILE A 144 11.78 -4.56 -5.46
CA ILE A 144 12.36 -3.82 -4.32
C ILE A 144 12.07 -2.32 -4.46
N ILE A 145 12.30 -1.75 -5.66
CA ILE A 145 12.02 -0.32 -5.93
C ILE A 145 10.54 -0.02 -5.71
N THR A 146 9.65 -0.85 -6.26
CA THR A 146 8.21 -0.71 -6.07
C THR A 146 7.83 -0.77 -4.59
N PHE A 147 8.40 -1.69 -3.82
CA PHE A 147 8.17 -1.81 -2.39
C PHE A 147 8.62 -0.56 -1.63
N ILE A 148 9.81 -0.01 -1.93
CA ILE A 148 10.32 1.22 -1.31
C ILE A 148 9.39 2.40 -1.58
N LEU A 149 8.93 2.57 -2.83
CA LEU A 149 7.98 3.63 -3.18
C LEU A 149 6.66 3.49 -2.41
N ASN A 150 6.15 2.26 -2.28
CA ASN A 150 4.97 1.98 -1.47
C ASN A 150 5.17 2.34 0.01
N VAL A 151 6.31 1.99 0.61
CA VAL A 151 6.63 2.33 2.01
C VAL A 151 6.67 3.85 2.21
N ILE A 152 7.28 4.59 1.30
CA ILE A 152 7.34 6.07 1.36
C ILE A 152 5.95 6.70 1.18
N SER A 153 5.05 6.07 0.44
CA SER A 153 3.68 6.54 0.22
C SER A 153 2.77 6.41 1.45
N ILE A 154 3.13 5.57 2.45
CA ILE A 154 2.29 5.29 3.62
C ILE A 154 1.86 6.55 4.39
N PRO A 155 2.74 7.50 4.77
CA PRO A 155 2.34 8.70 5.50
C PRO A 155 1.36 9.59 4.70
N TYR A 156 1.53 9.68 3.39
CA TYR A 156 0.63 10.44 2.52
C TYR A 156 -0.76 9.81 2.47
N ASN A 157 -0.83 8.50 2.29
CA ASN A 157 -2.08 7.75 2.33
C ASN A 157 -2.78 7.89 3.70
N ALA A 158 -2.01 7.85 4.79
CA ALA A 158 -2.53 8.04 6.14
C ALA A 158 -3.19 9.42 6.32
N VAL A 159 -2.60 10.50 5.78
CA VAL A 159 -3.19 11.84 5.82
C VAL A 159 -4.50 11.89 5.02
N ILE A 160 -4.54 11.33 3.82
CA ILE A 160 -5.74 11.32 2.96
C ILE A 160 -6.89 10.57 3.67
N ILE A 161 -6.59 9.43 4.28
CA ILE A 161 -7.56 8.62 5.02
C ILE A 161 -8.06 9.36 6.27
N SER A 162 -7.15 9.99 7.03
CA SER A 162 -7.48 10.73 8.25
C SER A 162 -8.37 11.96 7.99
N HIS A 163 -8.25 12.58 6.82
CA HIS A 163 -9.14 13.67 6.37
C HIS A 163 -10.42 13.18 5.69
N GLU A 164 -10.67 11.87 5.67
CA GLU A 164 -11.83 11.23 5.03
C GLU A 164 -11.98 11.54 3.52
N HIS A 165 -10.89 11.91 2.83
CA HIS A 165 -10.90 12.15 1.39
C HIS A 165 -10.89 10.85 0.57
N MET A 166 -11.86 9.95 0.84
CA MET A 166 -11.92 8.61 0.25
C MET A 166 -12.04 8.61 -1.28
N LYS A 167 -12.60 9.69 -1.86
CA LYS A 167 -12.64 9.83 -3.32
C LYS A 167 -11.24 9.98 -3.90
N ALA A 168 -10.42 10.90 -3.33
CA ALA A 168 -9.04 11.11 -3.77
C ALA A 168 -8.23 9.82 -3.59
N TYR A 169 -8.39 9.13 -2.46
CA TYR A 169 -7.76 7.86 -2.19
C TYR A 169 -8.12 6.78 -3.23
N ALA A 170 -9.40 6.69 -3.60
CA ALA A 170 -9.86 5.73 -4.60
C ALA A 170 -9.25 6.03 -5.99
N TYR A 171 -9.24 7.30 -6.43
CA TYR A 171 -8.65 7.68 -7.71
C TYR A 171 -7.16 7.41 -7.79
N ILE A 172 -6.40 7.84 -6.78
CA ILE A 172 -4.93 7.60 -6.72
C ILE A 172 -4.63 6.11 -6.79
N SER A 173 -5.35 5.29 -6.00
CA SER A 173 -5.11 3.85 -5.95
C SER A 173 -5.54 3.06 -7.19
N VAL A 174 -6.30 3.65 -8.10
CA VAL A 174 -6.65 3.02 -9.39
C VAL A 174 -5.61 3.40 -10.46
N MET A 175 -4.89 4.52 -10.26
CA MET A 175 -3.84 4.96 -11.18
C MET A 175 -2.47 4.36 -10.86
N ASP A 176 -2.27 3.83 -9.63
CA ASP A 176 -1.09 3.06 -9.20
C ASP A 176 -1.14 1.63 -9.77
#